data_578ade71994f3b8f0cc3a71db628c2ce
#
_entry.id   578ade71994f3b8f0cc3a71db628c2ce
#
_cell.length_a   1.000
_cell.length_b   1.000
_cell.length_c   1.000
_cell.angle_alpha   90.00
_cell.angle_beta   90.00
_cell.angle_gamma   90.00
#
_symmetry.space_group_name_H-M   'P 1'
#
loop_
_entity.id
_entity.type
_entity.pdbx_description
1 polymer ?
#
loop_
_entity_poly.entity_id
_entity_poly.type
_entity_poly.pdbx_seq_one_letter_code
_entity_poly.pdbx_strand_id
1 'polypeptide(L)'
;MNEIGLAINSRGETSDEEIIAIAKLADDLGYHSFWTSESWGRDAFTILAMIACHTGNIRLATGIVNIYSRTPALLAQTIASLDIISNGRAILGLGSSGKVVVEGWHGVPFNFPLARTREYIEIIRKALSGAPVNHQGKFYQMDRFRMISPPVQQSLPIYVASLGPKNLALTGELADGWLPVWANRERLPDLKEQISVGAAKSGRSINDVTIAPYLMCYTSASAEDLEHGAQLLRAHMAYYIGGMGSYYFDSFSRAGFETEATAVRDAWASRDRDQAANAVSDRMLESVVVLGDAQQCQDQIAGFRKTGVDMPVVTFPHGMELSAIHRTIAALAPQAGDQ
;
A
#
# COMPACT_ATOMS: atom_id res chain seq x y z
N MET A 1 -12.32 -1.06 16.60
CA MET A 1 -12.44 0.18 15.78
C MET A 1 -12.42 -0.22 14.31
N ASN A 2 -13.36 0.29 13.50
CA ASN A 2 -13.41 0.00 12.06
C ASN A 2 -12.53 0.99 11.28
N GLU A 3 -11.22 0.94 11.51
CA GLU A 3 -10.27 1.82 10.83
C GLU A 3 -10.31 1.61 9.32
N ILE A 4 -10.32 2.69 8.55
CA ILE A 4 -10.25 2.71 7.09
C ILE A 4 -9.18 3.71 6.67
N GLY A 5 -8.24 3.27 5.84
CA GLY A 5 -7.26 4.14 5.20
C GLY A 5 -7.75 4.62 3.83
N LEU A 6 -7.19 5.71 3.35
CA LEU A 6 -7.38 6.22 1.99
C LEU A 6 -6.05 6.34 1.28
N ALA A 7 -5.93 5.87 0.05
CA ALA A 7 -4.73 6.00 -0.75
C ALA A 7 -5.00 6.69 -2.08
N ILE A 8 -4.11 7.60 -2.47
CA ILE A 8 -4.11 8.20 -3.79
C ILE A 8 -2.82 7.91 -4.55
N ASN A 9 -2.92 7.83 -5.87
CA ASN A 9 -1.75 7.77 -6.74
C ASN A 9 -1.24 9.18 -7.05
N SER A 10 0.06 9.41 -6.87
CA SER A 10 0.72 10.69 -7.12
C SER A 10 1.35 10.79 -8.52
N ARG A 11 0.65 10.33 -9.56
CA ARG A 11 1.20 10.30 -10.94
C ARG A 11 1.20 11.61 -11.69
N GLY A 12 0.76 12.71 -11.06
CA GLY A 12 0.79 14.05 -11.66
C GLY A 12 -0.49 14.45 -12.41
N GLU A 13 -1.53 13.61 -12.40
CA GLU A 13 -2.84 13.91 -13.00
C GLU A 13 -3.71 14.77 -12.07
N THR A 14 -3.39 14.80 -10.77
CA THR A 14 -4.13 15.52 -9.73
C THR A 14 -3.32 16.73 -9.25
N SER A 15 -3.93 17.90 -9.22
CA SER A 15 -3.29 19.13 -8.75
C SER A 15 -3.04 19.11 -7.22
N ASP A 16 -2.21 20.00 -6.73
CA ASP A 16 -1.94 20.12 -5.29
C ASP A 16 -3.20 20.49 -4.51
N GLU A 17 -4.02 21.37 -5.06
CA GLU A 17 -5.29 21.81 -4.49
C GLU A 17 -6.27 20.64 -4.36
N GLU A 18 -6.37 19.81 -5.38
CA GLU A 18 -7.21 18.60 -5.37
C GLU A 18 -6.73 17.58 -4.36
N ILE A 19 -5.41 17.34 -4.28
CA ILE A 19 -4.81 16.42 -3.28
C ILE A 19 -5.11 16.92 -1.88
N ILE A 20 -4.96 18.22 -1.61
CA ILE A 20 -5.27 18.84 -0.32
C ILE A 20 -6.77 18.71 -0.02
N ALA A 21 -7.64 18.95 -0.99
CA ALA A 21 -9.09 18.83 -0.82
C ALA A 21 -9.50 17.39 -0.47
N ILE A 22 -8.95 16.39 -1.16
CA ILE A 22 -9.17 14.96 -0.86
C ILE A 22 -8.68 14.62 0.55
N ALA A 23 -7.50 15.10 0.94
CA ALA A 23 -6.92 14.80 2.24
C ALA A 23 -7.74 15.44 3.39
N LYS A 24 -8.22 16.67 3.21
CA LYS A 24 -9.11 17.36 4.17
C LYS A 24 -10.45 16.64 4.28
N LEU A 25 -11.06 16.27 3.15
CA LEU A 25 -12.30 15.50 3.15
C LEU A 25 -12.14 14.18 3.92
N ALA A 26 -11.03 13.47 3.71
CA ALA A 26 -10.75 12.23 4.43
C ALA A 26 -10.53 12.45 5.94
N ASP A 27 -9.82 13.52 6.32
CA ASP A 27 -9.63 13.90 7.73
C ASP A 27 -10.96 14.25 8.40
N ASP A 28 -11.80 15.08 7.75
CA ASP A 28 -13.12 15.49 8.24
C ASP A 28 -14.10 14.30 8.37
N LEU A 29 -14.01 13.31 7.50
CA LEU A 29 -14.82 12.10 7.52
C LEU A 29 -14.27 11.02 8.48
N GLY A 30 -13.15 11.25 9.15
CA GLY A 30 -12.60 10.34 10.15
C GLY A 30 -11.84 9.13 9.57
N TYR A 31 -11.32 9.21 8.35
CA TYR A 31 -10.40 8.20 7.85
C TYR A 31 -9.15 8.13 8.74
N HIS A 32 -8.72 6.90 9.06
CA HIS A 32 -7.58 6.67 9.94
C HIS A 32 -6.26 7.19 9.36
N SER A 33 -6.03 6.97 8.05
CA SER A 33 -4.74 7.26 7.43
C SER A 33 -4.86 7.61 5.95
N PHE A 34 -3.98 8.52 5.52
CA PHE A 34 -3.81 8.93 4.12
C PHE A 34 -2.49 8.39 3.58
N TRP A 35 -2.56 7.64 2.50
CA TRP A 35 -1.43 6.95 1.89
C TRP A 35 -1.11 7.52 0.52
N THR A 36 0.18 7.74 0.24
CA THR A 36 0.63 8.06 -1.11
C THR A 36 1.77 7.17 -1.54
N SER A 37 1.75 6.73 -2.80
CA SER A 37 2.75 5.85 -3.38
C SER A 37 3.91 6.65 -3.99
N GLU A 38 5.05 5.98 -4.16
CA GLU A 38 6.19 6.50 -4.89
C GLU A 38 6.64 5.48 -5.93
N SER A 39 6.67 5.89 -7.20
CA SER A 39 7.19 5.06 -8.30
C SER A 39 8.08 5.92 -9.21
N TRP A 40 7.55 6.46 -10.29
CA TRP A 40 8.21 7.44 -11.18
C TRP A 40 7.39 8.73 -11.33
N GLY A 41 6.47 8.97 -10.38
CA GLY A 41 5.71 10.20 -10.25
C GLY A 41 6.36 11.16 -9.26
N ARG A 42 5.54 11.75 -8.40
CA ARG A 42 5.98 12.70 -7.38
C ARG A 42 6.59 11.97 -6.16
N ASP A 43 7.49 12.65 -5.47
CA ASP A 43 8.04 12.21 -4.19
C ASP A 43 6.94 12.11 -3.12
N ALA A 44 6.86 10.97 -2.44
CA ALA A 44 5.81 10.71 -1.48
C ALA A 44 5.90 11.60 -0.24
N PHE A 45 7.12 11.84 0.27
CA PHE A 45 7.31 12.62 1.49
C PHE A 45 7.00 14.09 1.31
N THR A 46 7.31 14.65 0.13
CA THR A 46 6.98 16.04 -0.22
C THR A 46 5.47 16.26 -0.22
N ILE A 47 4.69 15.33 -0.81
CA ILE A 47 3.24 15.39 -0.79
C ILE A 47 2.70 15.25 0.64
N LEU A 48 3.19 14.27 1.40
CA LEU A 48 2.74 14.04 2.78
C LEU A 48 3.07 15.21 3.70
N ALA A 49 4.21 15.88 3.52
CA ALA A 49 4.56 17.09 4.27
C ALA A 49 3.61 18.25 3.94
N MET A 50 3.21 18.42 2.68
CA MET A 50 2.19 19.37 2.28
C MET A 50 0.85 19.07 2.97
N ILE A 51 0.40 17.82 2.93
CA ILE A 51 -0.86 17.39 3.57
C ILE A 51 -0.80 17.58 5.08
N ALA A 52 0.34 17.33 5.72
CA ALA A 52 0.53 17.51 7.16
C ALA A 52 0.17 18.90 7.64
N CYS A 53 0.43 19.93 6.81
CA CYS A 53 0.13 21.32 7.11
C CYS A 53 -1.36 21.67 6.92
N HIS A 54 -2.17 20.81 6.33
CA HIS A 54 -3.57 21.07 5.98
C HIS A 54 -4.57 20.15 6.69
N THR A 55 -4.10 19.19 7.47
CA THR A 55 -4.90 18.17 8.18
C THR A 55 -4.50 18.10 9.65
N GLY A 56 -5.41 17.67 10.52
CA GLY A 56 -5.21 17.65 11.97
C GLY A 56 -5.10 16.25 12.60
N ASN A 57 -5.87 15.28 12.11
CA ASN A 57 -6.05 13.98 12.78
C ASN A 57 -5.54 12.80 11.93
N ILE A 58 -5.80 12.83 10.63
CA ILE A 58 -5.47 11.73 9.73
C ILE A 58 -3.97 11.42 9.75
N ARG A 59 -3.61 10.14 9.87
CA ARG A 59 -2.21 9.71 9.82
C ARG A 59 -1.69 9.77 8.39
N LEU A 60 -0.39 9.99 8.25
CA LEU A 60 0.26 10.24 6.96
C LEU A 60 1.23 9.11 6.64
N ALA A 61 0.99 8.41 5.56
CA ALA A 61 1.62 7.13 5.30
C ALA A 61 2.20 7.03 3.88
N THR A 62 3.39 6.46 3.76
CA THR A 62 3.93 6.05 2.46
C THR A 62 3.39 4.67 2.06
N GLY A 63 2.90 4.53 0.83
CA GLY A 63 2.32 3.26 0.39
C GLY A 63 2.73 2.85 -1.02
N ILE A 64 3.98 2.58 -1.25
CA ILE A 64 5.18 2.46 -0.40
C ILE A 64 6.32 3.35 -0.94
N VAL A 65 7.37 3.54 -0.15
CA VAL A 65 8.68 3.94 -0.67
C VAL A 65 9.58 2.70 -0.78
N ASN A 66 10.44 2.69 -1.81
CA ASN A 66 11.27 1.51 -2.06
C ASN A 66 12.61 1.55 -1.29
N ILE A 67 13.16 0.36 -1.03
CA ILE A 67 14.43 0.17 -0.32
C ILE A 67 15.68 0.37 -1.18
N TYR A 68 15.57 0.96 -2.36
CA TYR A 68 16.71 1.17 -3.27
C TYR A 68 16.94 2.64 -3.58
N SER A 69 15.93 3.51 -3.42
CA SER A 69 16.00 4.93 -3.80
C SER A 69 16.69 5.81 -2.75
N ARG A 70 16.64 5.43 -1.47
CA ARG A 70 17.26 6.16 -0.34
C ARG A 70 18.09 5.21 0.49
N THR A 71 19.06 5.70 1.26
CA THR A 71 19.71 4.90 2.31
C THR A 71 18.78 4.73 3.51
N PRO A 72 18.90 3.66 4.33
CA PRO A 72 18.07 3.49 5.53
C PRO A 72 18.26 4.65 6.53
N ALA A 73 19.45 5.24 6.61
CA ALA A 73 19.72 6.41 7.45
C ALA A 73 18.92 7.64 6.98
N LEU A 74 19.00 7.96 5.67
CA LEU A 74 18.24 9.07 5.09
C LEU A 74 16.74 8.83 5.25
N LEU A 75 16.27 7.60 5.04
CA LEU A 75 14.85 7.26 5.19
C LEU A 75 14.37 7.44 6.62
N ALA A 76 15.18 7.04 7.62
CA ALA A 76 14.88 7.30 9.03
C ALA A 76 14.78 8.80 9.34
N GLN A 77 15.69 9.62 8.81
CA GLN A 77 15.64 11.08 8.96
C GLN A 77 14.39 11.67 8.30
N THR A 78 14.05 11.22 7.10
CA THR A 78 12.91 11.73 6.34
C THR A 78 11.58 11.43 7.04
N ILE A 79 11.39 10.17 7.49
CA ILE A 79 10.13 9.82 8.17
C ILE A 79 10.04 10.45 9.56
N ALA A 80 11.14 10.62 10.28
CA ALA A 80 11.16 11.36 11.55
C ALA A 80 10.81 12.84 11.34
N SER A 81 11.28 13.45 10.26
CA SER A 81 10.92 14.83 9.90
C SER A 81 9.43 14.95 9.60
N LEU A 82 8.86 14.02 8.84
CA LEU A 82 7.41 13.98 8.59
C LEU A 82 6.63 13.80 9.90
N ASP A 83 7.11 12.95 10.79
CA ASP A 83 6.48 12.71 12.10
C ASP A 83 6.47 13.97 12.97
N ILE A 84 7.57 14.72 12.98
CA ILE A 84 7.67 16.01 13.69
C ILE A 84 6.70 17.02 13.07
N ILE A 85 6.71 17.23 11.75
CA ILE A 85 5.83 18.15 11.03
C ILE A 85 4.35 17.85 11.29
N SER A 86 4.02 16.56 11.29
CA SER A 86 2.64 16.08 11.49
C SER A 86 2.22 15.92 12.95
N ASN A 87 3.09 16.23 13.92
CA ASN A 87 2.84 16.03 15.34
C ASN A 87 2.49 14.56 15.70
N GLY A 88 3.33 13.61 15.26
CA GLY A 88 3.21 12.19 15.65
C GLY A 88 2.23 11.39 14.81
N ARG A 89 1.95 11.78 13.56
CA ARG A 89 0.99 11.09 12.68
C ARG A 89 1.61 10.25 11.56
N ALA A 90 2.93 10.13 11.48
CA ALA A 90 3.58 9.42 10.39
C ALA A 90 3.48 7.89 10.50
N ILE A 91 3.39 7.22 9.35
CA ILE A 91 3.50 5.75 9.17
C ILE A 91 4.47 5.51 8.01
N LEU A 92 5.46 4.63 8.19
CA LEU A 92 6.39 4.27 7.14
C LEU A 92 5.97 2.98 6.43
N GLY A 93 5.52 3.08 5.20
CA GLY A 93 5.30 1.92 4.33
C GLY A 93 6.50 1.66 3.43
N LEU A 94 7.07 0.46 3.51
CA LEU A 94 8.24 0.01 2.78
C LEU A 94 7.93 -1.12 1.82
N GLY A 95 8.71 -1.22 0.75
CA GLY A 95 8.66 -2.35 -0.17
C GLY A 95 9.89 -2.46 -1.04
N SER A 96 10.08 -3.60 -1.68
CA SER A 96 11.17 -3.78 -2.65
C SER A 96 10.89 -3.10 -4.00
N SER A 97 9.66 -2.69 -4.26
CA SER A 97 9.20 -2.32 -5.60
C SER A 97 9.39 -3.45 -6.63
N GLY A 98 9.26 -3.15 -7.92
CA GLY A 98 9.50 -4.09 -9.01
C GLY A 98 10.86 -3.85 -9.67
N LYS A 99 11.45 -4.90 -10.25
CA LYS A 99 12.71 -4.81 -10.99
C LYS A 99 12.68 -3.72 -12.07
N VAL A 100 11.56 -3.58 -12.77
CA VAL A 100 11.37 -2.57 -13.82
C VAL A 100 11.59 -1.15 -13.28
N VAL A 101 11.08 -0.84 -12.10
CA VAL A 101 11.23 0.48 -11.48
C VAL A 101 12.65 0.67 -10.94
N VAL A 102 13.17 -0.33 -10.22
CA VAL A 102 14.47 -0.21 -9.55
C VAL A 102 15.62 -0.14 -10.57
N GLU A 103 15.62 -1.00 -11.57
CA GLU A 103 16.67 -1.00 -12.59
C GLU A 103 16.41 0.04 -13.69
N GLY A 104 15.15 0.16 -14.17
CA GLY A 104 14.82 1.02 -15.29
C GLY A 104 14.72 2.49 -14.95
N TRP A 105 14.23 2.84 -13.76
CA TRP A 105 14.07 4.22 -13.32
C TRP A 105 15.20 4.69 -12.41
N HIS A 106 15.51 3.92 -11.35
CA HIS A 106 16.54 4.31 -10.38
C HIS A 106 17.96 3.95 -10.84
N GLY A 107 18.13 3.09 -11.86
CA GLY A 107 19.45 2.68 -12.36
C GLY A 107 20.26 1.83 -11.36
N VAL A 108 19.59 1.18 -10.40
CA VAL A 108 20.24 0.40 -9.33
C VAL A 108 19.94 -1.09 -9.54
N PRO A 109 20.92 -2.00 -9.36
CA PRO A 109 20.65 -3.43 -9.48
C PRO A 109 19.60 -3.93 -8.51
N PHE A 110 18.56 -4.63 -9.00
CA PHE A 110 17.55 -5.28 -8.19
C PHE A 110 18.08 -6.61 -7.64
N ASN A 111 18.75 -6.56 -6.50
CA ASN A 111 19.35 -7.73 -5.88
C ASN A 111 19.05 -7.84 -4.39
N PHE A 112 18.94 -9.09 -3.92
CA PHE A 112 18.75 -9.44 -2.51
C PHE A 112 17.61 -8.68 -1.80
N PRO A 113 16.40 -8.51 -2.40
CA PRO A 113 15.35 -7.66 -1.82
C PRO A 113 14.99 -8.06 -0.39
N LEU A 114 14.89 -9.35 -0.08
CA LEU A 114 14.54 -9.83 1.25
C LEU A 114 15.58 -9.44 2.32
N ALA A 115 16.86 -9.66 2.03
CA ALA A 115 17.94 -9.36 2.98
C ALA A 115 18.11 -7.82 3.16
N ARG A 116 17.94 -7.04 2.08
CA ARG A 116 17.93 -5.59 2.16
C ARG A 116 16.77 -5.07 2.99
N THR A 117 15.55 -5.58 2.78
CA THR A 117 14.38 -5.18 3.58
C THR A 117 14.63 -5.41 5.06
N ARG A 118 15.22 -6.55 5.44
CA ARG A 118 15.60 -6.82 6.83
C ARG A 118 16.54 -5.75 7.37
N GLU A 119 17.67 -5.51 6.72
CA GLU A 119 18.65 -4.51 7.18
C GLU A 119 18.04 -3.11 7.26
N TYR A 120 17.18 -2.74 6.30
CA TYR A 120 16.46 -1.46 6.33
C TYR A 120 15.62 -1.31 7.59
N ILE A 121 14.77 -2.27 7.90
CA ILE A 121 13.89 -2.19 9.07
C ILE A 121 14.71 -2.15 10.35
N GLU A 122 15.73 -3.00 10.48
CA GLU A 122 16.60 -3.05 11.65
C GLU A 122 17.35 -1.73 11.90
N ILE A 123 17.91 -1.14 10.84
CA ILE A 123 18.62 0.14 10.92
C ILE A 123 17.65 1.28 11.25
N ILE A 124 16.51 1.34 10.55
CA ILE A 124 15.52 2.40 10.74
C ILE A 124 14.98 2.36 12.16
N ARG A 125 14.63 1.19 12.70
CA ARG A 125 14.16 1.07 14.09
C ARG A 125 15.19 1.54 15.10
N LYS A 126 16.48 1.17 14.92
CA LYS A 126 17.55 1.65 15.77
C LYS A 126 17.71 3.18 15.68
N ALA A 127 17.67 3.74 14.47
CA ALA A 127 17.80 5.18 14.29
C ALA A 127 16.62 5.94 14.94
N LEU A 128 15.39 5.50 14.72
CA LEU A 128 14.18 6.13 15.25
C LEU A 128 14.08 6.03 16.79
N SER A 129 14.69 5.02 17.41
CA SER A 129 14.72 4.89 18.88
C SER A 129 15.63 5.92 19.57
N GLY A 130 16.40 6.71 18.79
CA GLY A 130 17.38 7.65 19.33
C GLY A 130 18.63 7.00 19.93
N ALA A 131 18.77 5.68 19.86
CA ALA A 131 19.97 4.97 20.28
C ALA A 131 21.09 5.08 19.24
N PRO A 132 22.38 4.92 19.63
CA PRO A 132 23.47 4.82 18.66
C PRO A 132 23.26 3.64 17.71
N VAL A 133 23.31 3.89 16.41
CA VAL A 133 23.19 2.85 15.38
C VAL A 133 24.55 2.18 15.23
N ASN A 134 24.61 0.92 15.66
CA ASN A 134 25.70 -0.01 15.36
C ASN A 134 25.10 -1.13 14.51
N HIS A 135 25.53 -1.25 13.26
CA HIS A 135 25.06 -2.26 12.32
C HIS A 135 26.21 -2.77 11.47
N GLN A 136 26.41 -4.07 11.43
CA GLN A 136 27.40 -4.76 10.60
C GLN A 136 26.64 -5.74 9.71
N GLY A 137 26.03 -5.20 8.65
CA GLY A 137 25.23 -5.97 7.71
C GLY A 137 25.99 -6.31 6.42
N LYS A 138 25.31 -7.02 5.55
CA LYS A 138 25.83 -7.34 4.21
C LYS A 138 25.88 -6.10 3.29
N PHE A 139 24.92 -5.19 3.44
CA PHE A 139 24.74 -4.04 2.54
C PHE A 139 25.08 -2.73 3.22
N TYR A 140 24.95 -2.64 4.53
CA TYR A 140 25.18 -1.42 5.30
C TYR A 140 26.06 -1.71 6.50
N GLN A 141 27.03 -0.81 6.73
CA GLN A 141 27.91 -0.83 7.90
C GLN A 141 27.84 0.56 8.53
N MET A 142 27.46 0.61 9.80
CA MET A 142 27.27 1.85 10.55
C MET A 142 27.90 1.71 11.93
N ASP A 143 28.61 2.75 12.37
CA ASP A 143 29.30 2.75 13.65
C ASP A 143 28.90 3.98 14.48
N ARG A 144 28.25 3.75 15.62
CA ARG A 144 27.93 4.71 16.70
C ARG A 144 27.22 5.99 16.28
N PHE A 145 26.63 6.06 15.09
CA PHE A 145 25.92 7.26 14.65
C PHE A 145 24.57 7.36 15.35
N ARG A 146 24.22 8.55 15.84
CA ARG A 146 22.93 8.81 16.49
C ARG A 146 22.17 9.87 15.72
N MET A 147 20.89 9.65 15.51
CA MET A 147 19.98 10.64 14.95
C MET A 147 19.72 11.77 15.97
N ILE A 148 19.95 13.03 15.59
CA ILE A 148 19.84 14.19 16.47
C ILE A 148 18.38 14.56 16.72
N SER A 149 17.52 14.40 15.71
CA SER A 149 16.10 14.74 15.78
C SER A 149 15.24 13.47 15.69
N PRO A 150 14.96 12.81 16.81
CA PRO A 150 14.10 11.62 16.83
C PRO A 150 12.64 12.00 16.54
N PRO A 151 11.78 11.04 16.12
CA PRO A 151 10.37 11.28 15.91
C PRO A 151 9.65 11.64 17.21
N VAL A 152 8.43 12.20 17.10
CA VAL A 152 7.52 12.45 18.22
C VAL A 152 7.00 11.12 18.78
N GLN A 153 6.67 10.18 17.89
CA GLN A 153 6.20 8.85 18.27
C GLN A 153 7.33 8.02 18.92
N GLN A 154 7.06 7.41 20.06
CA GLN A 154 8.01 6.48 20.70
C GLN A 154 8.24 5.22 19.86
N SER A 155 7.19 4.79 19.14
CA SER A 155 7.24 3.66 18.18
C SER A 155 6.53 4.07 16.91
N LEU A 156 7.29 4.53 15.92
CA LEU A 156 6.76 4.88 14.61
C LEU A 156 6.45 3.60 13.83
N PRO A 157 5.19 3.39 13.37
CA PRO A 157 4.81 2.15 12.70
C PRO A 157 5.49 1.97 11.35
N ILE A 158 5.96 0.75 11.08
CA ILE A 158 6.57 0.34 9.82
C ILE A 158 5.70 -0.76 9.19
N TYR A 159 5.13 -0.47 8.01
CA TYR A 159 4.33 -1.41 7.22
C TYR A 159 5.16 -1.92 6.05
N VAL A 160 4.96 -3.17 5.65
CA VAL A 160 5.70 -3.78 4.55
C VAL A 160 4.75 -4.31 3.47
N ALA A 161 4.98 -3.90 2.23
CA ALA A 161 4.34 -4.50 1.07
C ALA A 161 5.08 -5.78 0.67
N SER A 162 4.43 -6.91 0.85
CA SER A 162 5.00 -8.22 0.56
C SER A 162 3.97 -9.16 -0.06
N LEU A 163 4.41 -10.01 -1.02
CA LEU A 163 3.56 -10.95 -1.75
C LEU A 163 4.09 -12.40 -1.68
N GLY A 164 5.39 -12.58 -1.61
CA GLY A 164 6.00 -13.92 -1.59
C GLY A 164 6.14 -14.48 -0.17
N PRO A 165 6.12 -15.82 0.01
CA PRO A 165 6.07 -16.46 1.33
C PRO A 165 7.22 -16.07 2.27
N LYS A 166 8.45 -15.95 1.76
CA LYS A 166 9.60 -15.52 2.58
C LYS A 166 9.48 -14.06 3.04
N ASN A 167 8.89 -13.20 2.20
CA ASN A 167 8.70 -11.79 2.53
C ASN A 167 7.51 -11.59 3.49
N LEU A 168 6.46 -12.43 3.36
CA LEU A 168 5.36 -12.47 4.33
C LEU A 168 5.86 -12.88 5.72
N ALA A 169 6.69 -13.92 5.80
CA ALA A 169 7.31 -14.31 7.07
C ALA A 169 8.20 -13.19 7.65
N LEU A 170 8.98 -12.49 6.82
CA LEU A 170 9.76 -11.33 7.26
C LEU A 170 8.88 -10.19 7.76
N THR A 171 7.74 -9.95 7.11
CA THR A 171 6.74 -8.95 7.55
C THR A 171 6.24 -9.29 8.96
N GLY A 172 5.86 -10.53 9.22
CA GLY A 172 5.46 -10.97 10.55
C GLY A 172 6.55 -10.80 11.61
N GLU A 173 7.79 -11.09 11.24
CA GLU A 173 8.94 -11.00 12.14
C GLU A 173 9.27 -9.56 12.54
N LEU A 174 9.19 -8.58 11.63
CA LEU A 174 9.79 -7.25 11.82
C LEU A 174 8.83 -6.07 11.68
N ALA A 175 7.70 -6.22 10.97
CA ALA A 175 6.82 -5.10 10.66
C ALA A 175 5.64 -4.96 11.63
N ASP A 176 5.06 -3.77 11.70
CA ASP A 176 3.83 -3.49 12.47
C ASP A 176 2.58 -3.63 11.62
N GLY A 177 2.74 -3.69 10.30
CA GLY A 177 1.63 -3.93 9.38
C GLY A 177 2.05 -4.53 8.04
N TRP A 178 1.08 -5.15 7.39
CA TRP A 178 1.19 -5.71 6.04
C TRP A 178 0.32 -4.92 5.08
N LEU A 179 0.91 -4.43 3.99
CA LEU A 179 0.28 -3.54 3.02
C LEU A 179 0.26 -4.16 1.60
N PRO A 180 -0.55 -5.20 1.35
CA PRO A 180 -0.65 -5.79 0.03
C PRO A 180 -1.55 -5.00 -0.90
N VAL A 181 -1.26 -5.05 -2.19
CA VAL A 181 -2.16 -4.63 -3.27
C VAL A 181 -2.62 -5.86 -4.05
N TRP A 182 -3.86 -5.86 -4.57
CA TRP A 182 -4.47 -6.99 -5.27
C TRP A 182 -4.48 -8.29 -4.43
N ALA A 183 -4.72 -8.15 -3.12
CA ALA A 183 -4.85 -9.30 -2.23
C ALA A 183 -6.20 -10.00 -2.48
N ASN A 184 -6.15 -11.23 -2.98
CA ASN A 184 -7.34 -12.04 -3.19
C ASN A 184 -8.01 -12.37 -1.84
N ARG A 185 -9.29 -12.05 -1.70
CA ARG A 185 -10.06 -12.20 -0.45
C ARG A 185 -10.06 -13.65 0.07
N GLU A 186 -10.18 -14.63 -0.82
CA GLU A 186 -10.23 -16.05 -0.45
C GLU A 186 -8.88 -16.58 0.04
N ARG A 187 -7.76 -15.93 -0.39
CA ARG A 187 -6.40 -16.30 -0.02
C ARG A 187 -5.86 -15.59 1.22
N LEU A 188 -6.56 -14.56 1.71
CA LEU A 188 -6.12 -13.80 2.88
C LEU A 188 -5.82 -14.67 4.11
N PRO A 189 -6.64 -15.68 4.49
CA PRO A 189 -6.31 -16.55 5.61
C PRO A 189 -4.98 -17.28 5.46
N ASP A 190 -4.68 -17.83 4.27
CA ASP A 190 -3.41 -18.53 3.99
C ASP A 190 -2.19 -17.59 4.05
N LEU A 191 -2.37 -16.36 3.58
CA LEU A 191 -1.30 -15.34 3.59
C LEU A 191 -1.04 -14.86 5.03
N LYS A 192 -2.08 -14.70 5.83
CA LYS A 192 -1.97 -14.38 7.26
C LYS A 192 -1.24 -15.47 8.04
N GLU A 193 -1.47 -16.73 7.73
CA GLU A 193 -0.75 -17.83 8.36
C GLU A 193 0.76 -17.73 8.13
N GLN A 194 1.19 -17.37 6.92
CA GLN A 194 2.61 -17.14 6.62
C GLN A 194 3.20 -15.97 7.42
N ILE A 195 2.42 -14.91 7.64
CA ILE A 195 2.82 -13.79 8.50
C ILE A 195 2.90 -14.26 9.96
N SER A 196 1.93 -15.05 10.42
CA SER A 196 1.88 -15.61 11.78
C SER A 196 3.13 -16.47 12.08
N VAL A 197 3.51 -17.35 11.15
CA VAL A 197 4.76 -18.15 11.26
C VAL A 197 5.99 -17.24 11.41
N GLY A 198 6.02 -16.11 10.71
CA GLY A 198 7.10 -15.13 10.83
C GLY A 198 7.10 -14.42 12.19
N ALA A 199 5.94 -13.97 12.65
CA ALA A 199 5.76 -13.30 13.94
C ALA A 199 6.21 -14.19 15.12
N ALA A 200 5.83 -15.47 15.09
CA ALA A 200 6.21 -16.42 16.13
C ALA A 200 7.73 -16.58 16.28
N LYS A 201 8.52 -16.42 15.21
CA LYS A 201 9.99 -16.49 15.27
C LYS A 201 10.63 -15.38 16.12
N SER A 202 9.96 -14.25 16.24
CA SER A 202 10.40 -13.10 17.04
C SER A 202 9.63 -12.96 18.37
N GLY A 203 8.86 -13.98 18.76
CA GLY A 203 8.06 -13.97 19.99
C GLY A 203 6.83 -13.07 19.90
N ARG A 204 6.40 -12.74 18.68
CA ARG A 204 5.21 -11.93 18.37
C ARG A 204 4.05 -12.82 17.95
N SER A 205 2.87 -12.23 17.84
CA SER A 205 1.67 -12.87 17.32
C SER A 205 1.18 -12.16 16.05
N ILE A 206 0.24 -12.77 15.33
CA ILE A 206 -0.41 -12.13 14.18
C ILE A 206 -1.17 -10.85 14.60
N ASN A 207 -1.63 -10.75 15.84
CA ASN A 207 -2.32 -9.57 16.36
C ASN A 207 -1.41 -8.35 16.52
N ASP A 208 -0.09 -8.53 16.44
CA ASP A 208 0.90 -7.45 16.44
C ASP A 208 1.17 -6.91 15.03
N VAL A 209 0.45 -7.43 14.00
CA VAL A 209 0.62 -7.03 12.60
C VAL A 209 -0.73 -6.63 12.01
N THR A 210 -0.92 -5.34 11.76
CA THR A 210 -2.14 -4.82 11.11
C THR A 210 -2.23 -5.29 9.66
N ILE A 211 -3.31 -5.93 9.28
CA ILE A 211 -3.58 -6.39 7.91
C ILE A 211 -4.32 -5.28 7.17
N ALA A 212 -3.59 -4.57 6.29
CA ALA A 212 -4.05 -3.34 5.63
C ALA A 212 -3.97 -3.42 4.08
N PRO A 213 -4.79 -4.25 3.42
CA PRO A 213 -4.78 -4.35 1.97
C PRO A 213 -5.28 -3.06 1.29
N TYR A 214 -4.64 -2.69 0.19
CA TYR A 214 -5.21 -1.74 -0.76
C TYR A 214 -6.35 -2.39 -1.51
N LEU A 215 -7.55 -1.80 -1.38
CA LEU A 215 -8.75 -2.22 -2.10
C LEU A 215 -9.08 -1.16 -3.16
N MET A 216 -9.05 -1.55 -4.43
CA MET A 216 -9.49 -0.71 -5.52
C MET A 216 -11.00 -0.58 -5.46
N CYS A 217 -11.50 0.66 -5.30
CA CYS A 217 -12.91 0.94 -5.04
C CYS A 217 -13.51 1.82 -6.13
N TYR A 218 -14.75 1.51 -6.51
CA TYR A 218 -15.57 2.37 -7.37
C TYR A 218 -17.02 2.27 -6.92
N THR A 219 -17.66 3.41 -6.60
CA THR A 219 -19.03 3.46 -6.09
C THR A 219 -19.92 4.32 -6.97
N SER A 220 -21.06 3.78 -7.42
CA SER A 220 -22.10 4.51 -8.13
C SER A 220 -23.47 3.89 -7.94
N ALA A 221 -24.52 4.71 -8.05
CA ALA A 221 -25.90 4.23 -8.15
C ALA A 221 -26.34 3.98 -9.61
N SER A 222 -25.56 4.42 -10.60
CA SER A 222 -25.84 4.26 -12.04
C SER A 222 -25.20 2.97 -12.55
N ALA A 223 -25.99 2.12 -13.20
CA ALA A 223 -25.47 0.89 -13.82
C ALA A 223 -24.46 1.18 -14.94
N GLU A 224 -24.68 2.24 -15.72
CA GLU A 224 -23.76 2.67 -16.79
C GLU A 224 -22.42 3.13 -16.21
N ASP A 225 -22.44 3.91 -15.14
CA ASP A 225 -21.24 4.38 -14.46
C ASP A 225 -20.49 3.22 -13.74
N LEU A 226 -21.22 2.20 -13.23
CA LEU A 226 -20.61 1.00 -12.69
C LEU A 226 -19.91 0.15 -13.75
N GLU A 227 -20.49 0.03 -14.94
CA GLU A 227 -19.82 -0.67 -16.05
C GLU A 227 -18.56 0.08 -16.48
N HIS A 228 -18.60 1.41 -16.57
CA HIS A 228 -17.40 2.22 -16.81
C HIS A 228 -16.34 1.99 -15.71
N GLY A 229 -16.74 2.02 -14.45
CA GLY A 229 -15.86 1.74 -13.31
C GLY A 229 -15.23 0.34 -13.37
N ALA A 230 -16.02 -0.67 -13.76
CA ALA A 230 -15.52 -2.03 -13.95
C ALA A 230 -14.44 -2.11 -15.05
N GLN A 231 -14.61 -1.38 -16.16
CA GLN A 231 -13.61 -1.32 -17.22
C GLN A 231 -12.31 -0.64 -16.76
N LEU A 232 -12.39 0.46 -15.99
CA LEU A 232 -11.22 1.10 -15.40
C LEU A 232 -10.47 0.14 -14.45
N LEU A 233 -11.20 -0.60 -13.63
CA LEU A 233 -10.63 -1.59 -12.70
C LEU A 233 -9.95 -2.75 -13.44
N ARG A 234 -10.58 -3.29 -14.52
CA ARG A 234 -9.97 -4.32 -15.36
C ARG A 234 -8.70 -3.83 -16.04
N ALA A 235 -8.72 -2.63 -16.62
CA ALA A 235 -7.56 -2.04 -17.26
C ALA A 235 -6.39 -1.83 -16.27
N HIS A 236 -6.70 -1.38 -15.05
CA HIS A 236 -5.71 -1.21 -13.99
C HIS A 236 -5.12 -2.56 -13.55
N MET A 237 -5.95 -3.58 -13.37
CA MET A 237 -5.48 -4.94 -13.03
C MET A 237 -4.61 -5.54 -14.15
N ALA A 238 -5.02 -5.40 -15.41
CA ALA A 238 -4.26 -5.86 -16.57
C ALA A 238 -2.89 -5.18 -16.66
N TYR A 239 -2.80 -3.89 -16.34
CA TYR A 239 -1.53 -3.18 -16.24
C TYR A 239 -0.59 -3.80 -15.20
N TYR A 240 -1.09 -4.19 -14.02
CA TYR A 240 -0.25 -4.84 -13.00
C TYR A 240 0.21 -6.23 -13.43
N ILE A 241 -0.68 -7.05 -13.99
CA ILE A 241 -0.37 -8.43 -14.41
C ILE A 241 0.59 -8.45 -15.61
N GLY A 242 0.35 -7.57 -16.59
CA GLY A 242 1.14 -7.55 -17.83
C GLY A 242 2.37 -6.66 -17.80
N GLY A 243 2.33 -5.54 -17.06
CA GLY A 243 3.33 -4.46 -17.12
C GLY A 243 4.29 -4.38 -15.94
N MET A 244 3.91 -4.89 -14.75
CA MET A 244 4.69 -4.69 -13.53
C MET A 244 5.56 -5.89 -13.11
N GLY A 245 5.96 -6.72 -14.07
CA GLY A 245 6.78 -7.90 -13.84
C GLY A 245 5.98 -9.14 -13.46
N SER A 246 6.63 -10.18 -12.90
CA SER A 246 5.98 -11.48 -12.66
C SER A 246 5.20 -11.58 -11.35
N TYR A 247 5.41 -10.69 -10.38
CA TYR A 247 4.85 -10.86 -9.03
C TYR A 247 3.33 -10.95 -9.01
N TYR A 248 2.65 -10.09 -9.76
CA TYR A 248 1.18 -10.08 -9.80
C TYR A 248 0.65 -11.24 -10.63
N PHE A 249 1.28 -11.55 -11.75
CA PHE A 249 0.99 -12.75 -12.54
C PHE A 249 1.04 -14.00 -11.65
N ASP A 250 2.16 -14.20 -10.94
CA ASP A 250 2.35 -15.34 -10.04
C ASP A 250 1.33 -15.37 -8.89
N SER A 251 0.92 -14.20 -8.39
CA SER A 251 -0.07 -14.07 -7.32
C SER A 251 -1.46 -14.52 -7.79
N PHE A 252 -1.90 -14.04 -8.94
CA PHE A 252 -3.19 -14.43 -9.52
C PHE A 252 -3.20 -15.88 -10.00
N SER A 253 -2.11 -16.38 -10.57
CA SER A 253 -1.98 -17.81 -10.94
C SER A 253 -2.13 -18.70 -9.72
N ARG A 254 -1.46 -18.38 -8.60
CA ARG A 254 -1.63 -19.12 -7.34
C ARG A 254 -3.02 -18.99 -6.71
N ALA A 255 -3.78 -17.95 -7.08
CA ALA A 255 -5.16 -17.79 -6.67
C ALA A 255 -6.17 -18.52 -7.57
N GLY A 256 -5.71 -19.31 -8.53
CA GLY A 256 -6.56 -20.12 -9.43
C GLY A 256 -7.03 -19.37 -10.69
N PHE A 257 -6.33 -18.29 -11.06
CA PHE A 257 -6.60 -17.47 -12.26
C PHE A 257 -5.45 -17.54 -13.28
N GLU A 258 -4.76 -18.70 -13.39
CA GLU A 258 -3.61 -18.85 -14.28
C GLU A 258 -3.98 -18.64 -15.75
N THR A 259 -5.15 -19.12 -16.17
CA THR A 259 -5.65 -18.99 -17.54
C THR A 259 -5.88 -17.53 -17.89
N GLU A 260 -6.62 -16.81 -17.06
CA GLU A 260 -6.91 -15.38 -17.24
C GLU A 260 -5.63 -14.54 -17.17
N ALA A 261 -4.77 -14.78 -16.17
CA ALA A 261 -3.50 -14.07 -16.03
C ALA A 261 -2.58 -14.28 -17.24
N THR A 262 -2.58 -15.48 -17.84
CA THR A 262 -1.83 -15.79 -19.07
C THR A 262 -2.41 -15.01 -20.25
N ALA A 263 -3.73 -15.02 -20.43
CA ALA A 263 -4.39 -14.26 -21.49
C ALA A 263 -4.13 -12.75 -21.38
N VAL A 264 -4.18 -12.19 -20.16
CA VAL A 264 -3.82 -10.80 -19.88
C VAL A 264 -2.38 -10.51 -20.32
N ARG A 265 -1.43 -11.35 -19.91
CA ARG A 265 -0.01 -11.14 -20.21
C ARG A 265 0.27 -11.23 -21.70
N ASP A 266 -0.34 -12.17 -22.41
CA ASP A 266 -0.15 -12.37 -23.85
C ASP A 266 -0.73 -11.20 -24.67
N ALA A 267 -1.94 -10.75 -24.32
CA ALA A 267 -2.53 -9.53 -24.89
C ALA A 267 -1.69 -8.28 -24.57
N TRP A 268 -1.17 -8.17 -23.35
CA TRP A 268 -0.27 -7.07 -22.98
C TRP A 268 1.02 -7.06 -23.79
N ALA A 269 1.63 -8.21 -24.03
CA ALA A 269 2.84 -8.36 -24.82
C ALA A 269 2.62 -7.98 -26.29
N SER A 270 1.44 -8.28 -26.83
CA SER A 270 1.02 -7.85 -28.19
C SER A 270 0.57 -6.39 -28.26
N ARG A 271 0.64 -5.63 -27.16
CA ARG A 271 0.21 -4.24 -27.02
C ARG A 271 -1.29 -3.99 -27.19
N ASP A 272 -2.10 -5.02 -27.12
CA ASP A 272 -3.56 -4.92 -27.12
C ASP A 272 -4.07 -4.71 -25.69
N ARG A 273 -4.23 -3.45 -25.30
CA ARG A 273 -4.63 -3.05 -23.94
C ARG A 273 -6.09 -3.39 -23.65
N ASP A 274 -6.94 -3.27 -24.67
CA ASP A 274 -8.36 -3.57 -24.54
C ASP A 274 -8.59 -5.08 -24.39
N GLN A 275 -7.90 -5.90 -25.17
CA GLN A 275 -7.95 -7.35 -25.02
C GLN A 275 -7.36 -7.78 -23.66
N ALA A 276 -6.29 -7.13 -23.20
CA ALA A 276 -5.72 -7.43 -21.88
C ALA A 276 -6.72 -7.12 -20.74
N ALA A 277 -7.44 -5.99 -20.81
CA ALA A 277 -8.49 -5.66 -19.84
C ALA A 277 -9.65 -6.65 -19.90
N ASN A 278 -10.12 -6.99 -21.11
CA ASN A 278 -11.23 -7.92 -21.33
C ASN A 278 -10.91 -9.37 -20.92
N ALA A 279 -9.64 -9.73 -20.83
CA ALA A 279 -9.21 -11.05 -20.32
C ALA A 279 -9.33 -11.18 -18.78
N VAL A 280 -9.55 -10.08 -18.05
CA VAL A 280 -9.88 -10.11 -16.63
C VAL A 280 -11.34 -10.51 -16.46
N SER A 281 -11.60 -11.74 -15.97
CA SER A 281 -12.95 -12.24 -15.73
C SER A 281 -13.63 -11.53 -14.56
N ASP A 282 -14.98 -11.55 -14.52
CA ASP A 282 -15.75 -10.97 -13.41
C ASP A 282 -15.35 -11.60 -12.09
N ARG A 283 -15.23 -12.93 -12.03
CA ARG A 283 -14.79 -13.66 -10.84
C ARG A 283 -13.40 -13.20 -10.35
N MET A 284 -12.48 -12.98 -11.29
CA MET A 284 -11.13 -12.50 -10.96
C MET A 284 -11.19 -11.08 -10.40
N LEU A 285 -11.97 -10.20 -11.03
CA LEU A 285 -12.16 -8.82 -10.59
C LEU A 285 -12.80 -8.76 -9.19
N GLU A 286 -13.94 -9.42 -8.98
CA GLU A 286 -14.70 -9.44 -7.73
C GLU A 286 -13.90 -9.99 -6.54
N SER A 287 -12.90 -10.81 -6.80
CA SER A 287 -12.06 -11.40 -5.76
C SER A 287 -11.15 -10.40 -5.05
N VAL A 288 -10.91 -9.21 -5.64
CA VAL A 288 -9.89 -8.25 -5.17
C VAL A 288 -10.34 -6.78 -5.16
N VAL A 289 -11.53 -6.44 -5.70
CA VAL A 289 -12.02 -5.05 -5.77
C VAL A 289 -13.27 -4.84 -4.91
N VAL A 290 -13.67 -3.58 -4.78
CA VAL A 290 -14.92 -3.14 -4.17
C VAL A 290 -15.66 -2.30 -5.22
N LEU A 291 -16.76 -2.84 -5.76
CA LEU A 291 -17.51 -2.24 -6.86
C LEU A 291 -19.01 -2.41 -6.63
N GLY A 292 -19.79 -1.34 -6.73
CA GLY A 292 -21.24 -1.37 -6.55
C GLY A 292 -21.81 -0.04 -6.08
N ASP A 293 -23.08 -0.06 -5.63
CA ASP A 293 -23.62 1.08 -4.89
C ASP A 293 -22.99 1.20 -3.49
N ALA A 294 -23.35 2.25 -2.75
CA ALA A 294 -22.76 2.51 -1.44
C ALA A 294 -22.94 1.33 -0.46
N GLN A 295 -24.13 0.73 -0.41
CA GLN A 295 -24.41 -0.38 0.50
C GLN A 295 -23.65 -1.65 0.08
N GLN A 296 -23.65 -1.97 -1.20
CA GLN A 296 -22.91 -3.11 -1.74
C GLN A 296 -21.41 -3.00 -1.46
N CYS A 297 -20.84 -1.80 -1.61
CA CYS A 297 -19.44 -1.56 -1.32
C CYS A 297 -19.11 -1.70 0.17
N GLN A 298 -19.97 -1.20 1.07
CA GLN A 298 -19.83 -1.40 2.52
C GLN A 298 -19.91 -2.88 2.91
N ASP A 299 -20.83 -3.63 2.32
CA ASP A 299 -20.97 -5.07 2.55
C ASP A 299 -19.74 -5.86 2.08
N GLN A 300 -19.15 -5.46 0.93
CA GLN A 300 -17.91 -6.05 0.41
C GLN A 300 -16.73 -5.77 1.35
N ILE A 301 -16.59 -4.54 1.86
CA ILE A 301 -15.56 -4.19 2.86
C ILE A 301 -15.75 -5.02 4.14
N ALA A 302 -17.00 -5.16 4.61
CA ALA A 302 -17.31 -6.03 5.74
C ALA A 302 -16.95 -7.49 5.45
N GLY A 303 -17.11 -7.93 4.20
CA GLY A 303 -16.68 -9.25 3.72
C GLY A 303 -15.16 -9.42 3.82
N PHE A 304 -14.36 -8.43 3.43
CA PHE A 304 -12.91 -8.43 3.62
C PHE A 304 -12.52 -8.47 5.10
N ARG A 305 -13.20 -7.70 5.95
CA ARG A 305 -12.94 -7.74 7.41
C ARG A 305 -13.17 -9.13 8.01
N LYS A 306 -14.19 -9.86 7.56
CA LYS A 306 -14.47 -11.25 8.02
C LYS A 306 -13.31 -12.22 7.67
N THR A 307 -12.49 -11.92 6.68
CA THR A 307 -11.29 -12.71 6.36
C THR A 307 -10.05 -12.25 7.15
N GLY A 308 -10.22 -11.31 8.07
CA GLY A 308 -9.20 -10.83 8.99
C GLY A 308 -8.40 -9.64 8.46
N VAL A 309 -9.03 -8.79 7.66
CA VAL A 309 -8.53 -7.45 7.35
C VAL A 309 -8.84 -6.52 8.51
N ASP A 310 -7.81 -5.89 9.06
CA ASP A 310 -7.94 -4.95 10.18
C ASP A 310 -8.27 -3.54 9.68
N MET A 311 -7.54 -3.06 8.67
CA MET A 311 -7.67 -1.73 8.12
C MET A 311 -7.65 -1.78 6.58
N PRO A 312 -8.82 -1.88 5.91
CA PRO A 312 -8.88 -1.73 4.46
C PRO A 312 -8.41 -0.34 4.05
N VAL A 313 -7.58 -0.25 3.02
CA VAL A 313 -7.11 1.02 2.45
C VAL A 313 -7.80 1.24 1.12
N VAL A 314 -8.78 2.14 1.09
CA VAL A 314 -9.52 2.52 -0.12
C VAL A 314 -8.58 3.20 -1.11
N THR A 315 -8.57 2.77 -2.34
CA THR A 315 -7.81 3.40 -3.44
C THR A 315 -8.60 3.34 -4.75
N PHE A 316 -8.12 3.98 -5.80
CA PHE A 316 -8.88 4.23 -7.01
C PHE A 316 -8.15 3.73 -8.27
N PRO A 317 -8.88 3.24 -9.29
CA PRO A 317 -8.29 2.91 -10.58
C PRO A 317 -7.79 4.18 -11.28
N HIS A 318 -6.81 4.00 -12.18
CA HIS A 318 -6.35 5.09 -13.04
C HIS A 318 -7.49 5.58 -13.95
N GLY A 319 -7.52 6.89 -14.19
CA GLY A 319 -8.53 7.53 -15.03
C GLY A 319 -9.89 7.74 -14.36
N MET A 320 -10.02 7.43 -13.05
CA MET A 320 -11.25 7.73 -12.33
C MET A 320 -11.43 9.23 -12.14
N GLU A 321 -12.61 9.74 -12.49
CA GLU A 321 -12.95 11.15 -12.37
C GLU A 321 -12.97 11.62 -10.92
N LEU A 322 -12.55 12.86 -10.66
CA LEU A 322 -12.48 13.45 -9.31
C LEU A 322 -13.81 13.40 -8.56
N SER A 323 -14.92 13.65 -9.28
CA SER A 323 -16.28 13.56 -8.73
C SER A 323 -16.63 12.15 -8.23
N ALA A 324 -16.19 11.11 -8.97
CA ALA A 324 -16.38 9.73 -8.60
C ALA A 324 -15.47 9.34 -7.40
N ILE A 325 -14.25 9.88 -7.34
CA ILE A 325 -13.35 9.74 -6.19
C ILE A 325 -14.01 10.30 -4.93
N HIS A 326 -14.49 11.55 -4.96
CA HIS A 326 -15.16 12.17 -3.82
C HIS A 326 -16.42 11.40 -3.40
N ARG A 327 -17.24 10.96 -4.36
CA ARG A 327 -18.42 10.13 -4.08
C ARG A 327 -18.03 8.81 -3.38
N THR A 328 -17.00 8.15 -3.85
CA THR A 328 -16.52 6.88 -3.26
C THR A 328 -15.95 7.09 -1.86
N ILE A 329 -15.20 8.17 -1.62
CA ILE A 329 -14.69 8.53 -0.29
C ILE A 329 -15.86 8.75 0.67
N ALA A 330 -16.88 9.53 0.26
CA ALA A 330 -18.05 9.79 1.12
C ALA A 330 -18.87 8.51 1.41
N ALA A 331 -19.04 7.64 0.41
CA ALA A 331 -19.81 6.39 0.54
C ALA A 331 -19.13 5.36 1.47
N LEU A 332 -17.79 5.37 1.54
CA LEU A 332 -16.98 4.43 2.30
C LEU A 332 -16.40 5.03 3.59
N ALA A 333 -16.85 6.23 3.97
CA ALA A 333 -16.40 6.88 5.21
C ALA A 333 -16.70 5.99 6.44
N PRO A 334 -15.81 5.98 7.44
CA PRO A 334 -16.09 5.33 8.72
C PRO A 334 -17.41 5.82 9.30
N GLN A 335 -18.30 4.91 9.70
CA GLN A 335 -19.59 5.31 10.27
C GLN A 335 -19.41 5.84 11.69
N ALA A 336 -20.04 6.98 11.99
CA ALA A 336 -20.08 7.56 13.34
C ALA A 336 -20.90 6.62 14.24
N GLY A 337 -20.25 5.77 14.99
CA GLY A 337 -20.85 4.79 15.89
C GLY A 337 -19.88 3.72 16.35
N ASP A 338 -18.73 3.62 15.71
CA ASP A 338 -17.69 2.62 15.97
C ASP A 338 -16.48 3.17 16.76
N GLN A 339 -16.63 4.34 17.43
CA GLN A 339 -15.59 4.94 18.30
C GLN A 339 -15.62 4.38 19.71
#